data_9ddd560ba3c53bd9d0900cc804e90fab
#
_entry.id   9ddd560ba3c53bd9d0900cc804e90fab
#
_cell.length_a   1.000
_cell.length_b   1.000
_cell.length_c   1.000
_cell.angle_alpha   90.00
_cell.angle_beta   90.00
_cell.angle_gamma   90.00
#
_symmetry.space_group_name_H-M   'P 1'
#
loop_
_entity.id
_entity.type
_entity.pdbx_description
1 polymer ?
#
loop_
_entity_poly.entity_id
_entity_poly.type
_entity_poly.pdbx_seq_one_letter_code
_entity_poly.pdbx_strand_id
1 'polypeptide(L)'
;MRFLGIDYGDRNIGLALSDPLEFTAQPLGQYILRSEPENKAYFCDLVKRQDVAQIIIGFPLRMDGSPGTRARKTQEFAAWLEKASGLPVVLWDERLTTQQAVGIMQEQRVRAKVKRFVEHQISAALILQCYLDLRRLQGHAPQDR
;
A
#
# COMPACT_ATOMS: atom_id res chain seq x y z
N MET A 1 4.98 -14.48 -7.57
CA MET A 1 5.29 -13.04 -7.55
C MET A 1 4.51 -12.38 -6.44
N ARG A 2 5.01 -11.27 -5.93
CA ARG A 2 4.36 -10.57 -4.82
C ARG A 2 3.74 -9.27 -5.28
N PHE A 3 2.82 -8.76 -4.47
CA PHE A 3 2.28 -7.42 -4.63
C PHE A 3 2.81 -6.55 -3.51
N LEU A 4 3.10 -5.30 -3.82
CA LEU A 4 3.56 -4.32 -2.84
C LEU A 4 2.42 -3.36 -2.54
N GLY A 5 2.08 -3.23 -1.27
CA GLY A 5 1.09 -2.26 -0.80
C GLY A 5 1.77 -1.03 -0.24
N ILE A 6 1.24 0.14 -0.53
CA ILE A 6 1.81 1.41 -0.09
C ILE A 6 0.75 2.31 0.51
N ASP A 7 1.04 2.84 1.69
CA ASP A 7 0.30 3.96 2.28
C ASP A 7 1.19 5.20 2.16
N TYR A 8 0.82 6.11 1.28
CA TYR A 8 1.63 7.29 0.98
C TYR A 8 1.38 8.40 2.00
N GLY A 9 2.44 8.82 2.69
CA GLY A 9 2.42 9.98 3.56
C GLY A 9 3.34 11.07 3.03
N ASP A 10 3.31 12.25 3.65
CA ASP A 10 4.11 13.39 3.19
C ASP A 10 5.62 13.12 3.30
N ARG A 11 6.03 12.38 4.31
CA ARG A 11 7.42 12.02 4.55
C ARG A 11 7.63 10.52 4.66
N ASN A 12 6.68 9.86 5.34
CA ASN A 12 6.80 8.44 5.64
C ASN A 12 5.87 7.66 4.74
N ILE A 13 6.41 6.61 4.14
CA ILE A 13 5.63 5.70 3.31
C ILE A 13 5.55 4.36 4.02
N GLY A 14 4.33 3.91 4.31
CA GLY A 14 4.11 2.58 4.86
C GLY A 14 4.15 1.54 3.75
N LEU A 15 4.77 0.41 4.05
CA LEU A 15 5.00 -0.66 3.07
C LEU A 15 4.46 -1.98 3.59
N ALA A 16 3.87 -2.76 2.68
CA ALA A 16 3.42 -4.11 2.95
C ALA A 16 3.70 -5.00 1.74
N LEU A 17 3.87 -6.28 1.97
CA LEU A 17 4.08 -7.26 0.90
C LEU A 17 3.06 -8.38 1.01
N SER A 18 2.61 -8.89 -0.13
CA SER A 18 1.86 -10.13 -0.14
C SER A 18 2.82 -11.33 -0.10
N ASP A 19 2.28 -12.49 0.28
CA ASP A 19 2.98 -13.74 0.08
C ASP A 19 3.04 -14.06 -1.43
N PRO A 20 3.90 -15.00 -1.86
CA PRO A 20 4.01 -15.33 -3.27
C PRO A 20 2.72 -15.86 -3.91
N LEU A 21 1.83 -16.44 -3.10
CA LEU A 21 0.55 -16.96 -3.57
C LEU A 21 -0.57 -15.93 -3.55
N GLU A 22 -0.29 -14.71 -3.11
CA GLU A 22 -1.23 -13.57 -3.14
C GLU A 22 -2.47 -13.78 -2.23
N PHE A 23 -2.29 -14.49 -1.11
CA PHE A 23 -3.36 -14.69 -0.13
C PHE A 23 -3.38 -13.64 0.97
N THR A 24 -2.21 -13.29 1.50
CA THR A 24 -2.10 -12.45 2.70
C THR A 24 -1.17 -11.29 2.47
N ALA A 25 -1.46 -10.19 3.17
CA ALA A 25 -0.60 -9.01 3.20
C ALA A 25 0.03 -8.88 4.57
N GLN A 26 1.34 -8.61 4.61
CA GLN A 26 2.09 -8.43 5.85
C GLN A 26 2.79 -7.08 5.85
N PRO A 27 2.80 -6.38 6.98
CA PRO A 27 3.58 -5.14 7.07
C PRO A 27 5.06 -5.42 6.78
N LEU A 28 5.67 -4.58 5.95
CA LEU A 28 7.09 -4.70 5.62
C LEU A 28 7.93 -3.70 6.39
N GLY A 29 7.43 -2.49 6.57
CA GLY A 29 8.15 -1.43 7.24
C GLY A 29 7.72 -0.06 6.74
N GLN A 30 8.58 0.91 6.98
CA GLN A 30 8.38 2.28 6.53
C GLN A 30 9.61 2.76 5.78
N TYR A 31 9.39 3.64 4.83
CA TYR A 31 10.46 4.32 4.12
C TYR A 31 10.28 5.83 4.28
N ILE A 32 11.33 6.51 4.69
CA ILE A 32 11.33 7.97 4.78
C ILE A 32 11.79 8.53 3.44
N LEU A 33 10.95 9.36 2.84
CA LEU A 33 11.28 9.98 1.55
C LEU A 33 12.54 10.83 1.66
N ARG A 34 13.40 10.73 0.66
CA ARG A 34 14.67 11.45 0.54
C ARG A 34 14.71 12.16 -0.80
N SER A 35 15.88 12.27 -1.39
CA SER A 35 16.01 12.85 -2.75
C SER A 35 15.38 11.92 -3.79
N GLU A 36 15.03 12.49 -4.93
CA GLU A 36 14.41 11.68 -6.01
C GLU A 36 15.33 10.53 -6.46
N PRO A 37 16.66 10.74 -6.67
CA PRO A 37 17.51 9.59 -7.03
C PRO A 37 17.57 8.51 -5.95
N GLU A 38 17.57 8.89 -4.68
CA GLU A 38 17.60 7.92 -3.59
C GLU A 38 16.29 7.14 -3.52
N ASN A 39 15.16 7.82 -3.68
CA ASN A 39 13.84 7.17 -3.69
C ASN A 39 13.73 6.19 -4.84
N LYS A 40 14.19 6.58 -6.02
CA LYS A 40 14.18 5.70 -7.20
C LYS A 40 15.01 4.44 -6.94
N ALA A 41 16.23 4.62 -6.43
CA ALA A 41 17.11 3.50 -6.13
C ALA A 41 16.49 2.55 -5.11
N TYR A 42 15.85 3.10 -4.06
CA TYR A 42 15.20 2.30 -3.03
C TYR A 42 14.09 1.43 -3.61
N PHE A 43 13.16 2.03 -4.34
CA PHE A 43 12.01 1.29 -4.86
C PHE A 43 12.39 0.31 -5.96
N CYS A 44 13.33 0.68 -6.83
CA CYS A 44 13.81 -0.24 -7.86
C CYS A 44 14.48 -1.47 -7.24
N ASP A 45 15.27 -1.28 -6.20
CA ASP A 45 15.89 -2.37 -5.47
C ASP A 45 14.86 -3.24 -4.76
N LEU A 46 13.90 -2.61 -4.08
CA LEU A 46 12.87 -3.32 -3.34
C LEU A 46 12.04 -4.23 -4.24
N VAL A 47 11.58 -3.72 -5.38
CA VAL A 47 10.73 -4.51 -6.28
C VAL A 47 11.49 -5.68 -6.89
N LYS A 48 12.79 -5.55 -7.11
CA LYS A 48 13.63 -6.66 -7.59
C LYS A 48 13.86 -7.69 -6.52
N ARG A 49 14.30 -7.26 -5.33
CA ARG A 49 14.60 -8.18 -4.23
C ARG A 49 13.40 -8.99 -3.79
N GLN A 50 12.23 -8.38 -3.82
CA GLN A 50 11.01 -9.02 -3.34
C GLN A 50 10.16 -9.63 -4.45
N ASP A 51 10.64 -9.62 -5.69
CA ASP A 51 9.92 -10.19 -6.83
C ASP A 51 8.50 -9.62 -6.95
N VAL A 52 8.40 -8.30 -6.94
CA VAL A 52 7.12 -7.60 -7.00
C VAL A 52 6.62 -7.53 -8.45
N ALA A 53 5.37 -7.88 -8.66
CA ALA A 53 4.73 -7.83 -9.98
C ALA A 53 3.84 -6.59 -10.15
N GLN A 54 3.29 -6.09 -9.06
CA GLN A 54 2.33 -5.00 -9.10
C GLN A 54 2.35 -4.23 -7.79
N ILE A 55 2.05 -2.93 -7.88
CA ILE A 55 2.04 -2.04 -6.72
C ILE A 55 0.64 -1.50 -6.52
N ILE A 56 0.15 -1.55 -5.28
CA ILE A 56 -1.15 -1.02 -4.90
C ILE A 56 -0.94 0.12 -3.92
N ILE A 57 -1.44 1.31 -4.25
CA ILE A 57 -1.30 2.50 -3.41
C ILE A 57 -2.68 2.96 -2.96
N GLY A 58 -2.83 3.20 -1.67
CA GLY A 58 -4.06 3.76 -1.14
C GLY A 58 -4.32 5.16 -1.69
N PHE A 59 -5.53 5.41 -2.16
CA PHE A 59 -5.94 6.68 -2.74
C PHE A 59 -6.95 7.36 -1.83
N PRO A 60 -6.55 8.43 -1.11
CA PRO A 60 -7.38 9.04 -0.06
C PRO A 60 -8.38 10.04 -0.63
N LEU A 61 -9.48 9.53 -1.14
CA LEU A 61 -10.57 10.39 -1.61
C LEU A 61 -11.37 10.94 -0.43
N ARG A 62 -11.99 12.11 -0.63
CA ARG A 62 -12.93 12.67 0.33
C ARG A 62 -14.19 11.80 0.36
N MET A 63 -14.99 11.96 1.42
CA MET A 63 -16.22 11.17 1.59
C MET A 63 -17.19 11.31 0.42
N ASP A 64 -17.19 12.46 -0.27
CA ASP A 64 -18.02 12.68 -1.45
C ASP A 64 -17.42 12.11 -2.75
N GLY A 65 -16.24 11.49 -2.65
CA GLY A 65 -15.56 10.90 -3.80
C GLY A 65 -14.62 11.84 -4.54
N SER A 66 -14.55 13.10 -4.14
CA SER A 66 -13.68 14.07 -4.81
C SER A 66 -12.24 13.96 -4.31
N PRO A 67 -11.23 14.21 -5.17
CA PRO A 67 -9.84 14.21 -4.74
C PRO A 67 -9.50 15.52 -4.00
N GLY A 68 -8.81 15.39 -2.87
CA GLY A 68 -8.23 16.53 -2.17
C GLY A 68 -6.75 16.69 -2.51
N THR A 69 -6.07 17.57 -1.76
CA THR A 69 -4.63 17.81 -1.95
C THR A 69 -3.82 16.53 -1.76
N ARG A 70 -4.16 15.75 -0.73
CA ARG A 70 -3.44 14.51 -0.44
C ARG A 70 -3.64 13.49 -1.56
N ALA A 71 -4.84 13.39 -2.12
CA ALA A 71 -5.11 12.49 -3.23
C ALA A 71 -4.30 12.88 -4.47
N ARG A 72 -4.18 14.17 -4.74
CA ARG A 72 -3.38 14.66 -5.86
C ARG A 72 -1.90 14.32 -5.70
N LYS A 73 -1.35 14.52 -4.50
CA LYS A 73 0.05 14.15 -4.20
C LYS A 73 0.26 12.66 -4.37
N THR A 74 -0.68 11.85 -3.89
CA THR A 74 -0.62 10.40 -4.03
C THR A 74 -0.64 10.00 -5.50
N GLN A 75 -1.46 10.65 -6.29
CA GLN A 75 -1.57 10.39 -7.73
C GLN A 75 -0.27 10.72 -8.45
N GLU A 76 0.36 11.83 -8.11
CA GLU A 76 1.67 12.21 -8.65
C GLU A 76 2.74 11.20 -8.28
N PHE A 77 2.73 10.77 -7.02
CA PHE A 77 3.68 9.74 -6.55
C PHE A 77 3.46 8.43 -7.28
N ALA A 78 2.21 8.02 -7.47
CA ALA A 78 1.87 6.78 -8.18
C ALA A 78 2.39 6.83 -9.63
N ALA A 79 2.17 7.94 -10.32
CA ALA A 79 2.66 8.10 -11.69
C ALA A 79 4.18 8.04 -11.76
N TRP A 80 4.84 8.69 -10.81
CA TRP A 80 6.30 8.66 -10.72
C TRP A 80 6.80 7.23 -10.47
N LEU A 81 6.17 6.51 -9.54
CA LEU A 81 6.60 5.17 -9.17
C LEU A 81 6.39 4.17 -10.31
N GLU A 82 5.28 4.29 -11.02
CA GLU A 82 5.02 3.43 -12.19
C GLU A 82 6.12 3.58 -13.21
N LYS A 83 6.53 4.82 -13.47
CA LYS A 83 7.59 5.11 -14.43
C LYS A 83 8.95 4.65 -13.93
N ALA A 84 9.24 4.88 -12.64
CA ALA A 84 10.53 4.53 -12.06
C ALA A 84 10.72 3.01 -11.94
N SER A 85 9.68 2.29 -11.54
CA SER A 85 9.77 0.85 -11.30
C SER A 85 9.49 0.00 -12.56
N GLY A 86 8.78 0.56 -13.52
CA GLY A 86 8.32 -0.18 -14.68
C GLY A 86 7.18 -1.16 -14.40
N LEU A 87 6.57 -1.07 -13.21
CA LEU A 87 5.49 -1.97 -12.81
C LEU A 87 4.15 -1.27 -12.82
N PRO A 88 3.04 -2.01 -13.06
CA PRO A 88 1.71 -1.41 -12.96
C PRO A 88 1.43 -0.94 -11.54
N VAL A 89 0.84 0.24 -11.42
CA VAL A 89 0.42 0.81 -10.14
C VAL A 89 -1.09 0.97 -10.15
N VAL A 90 -1.75 0.40 -9.14
CA VAL A 90 -3.20 0.48 -8.93
C VAL A 90 -3.46 1.42 -7.77
N LEU A 91 -4.38 2.37 -7.97
CA LEU A 91 -4.85 3.22 -6.89
C LEU A 91 -6.08 2.59 -6.25
N TRP A 92 -6.01 2.37 -4.95
CA TRP A 92 -7.09 1.77 -4.18
C TRP A 92 -7.83 2.84 -3.38
N ASP A 93 -9.14 2.93 -3.56
CA ASP A 93 -9.97 3.87 -2.83
C ASP A 93 -9.97 3.53 -1.34
N GLU A 94 -9.30 4.35 -0.52
CA GLU A 94 -9.15 4.11 0.92
C GLU A 94 -10.48 4.14 1.67
N ARG A 95 -11.52 4.71 1.10
CA ARG A 95 -12.85 4.67 1.72
C ARG A 95 -13.34 3.24 1.90
N LEU A 96 -12.87 2.32 1.07
CA LEU A 96 -13.24 0.91 1.13
C LEU A 96 -12.55 0.16 2.28
N THR A 97 -11.51 0.73 2.87
CA THR A 97 -10.74 0.10 3.94
C THR A 97 -10.97 0.69 5.33
N THR A 98 -11.61 1.86 5.42
CA THR A 98 -11.71 2.60 6.67
C THR A 98 -12.36 1.80 7.80
N GLN A 99 -13.48 1.13 7.53
CA GLN A 99 -14.19 0.36 8.55
C GLN A 99 -13.36 -0.83 9.04
N GLN A 100 -12.68 -1.52 8.13
CA GLN A 100 -11.81 -2.63 8.49
C GLN A 100 -10.63 -2.17 9.33
N ALA A 101 -10.03 -1.05 8.95
CA ALA A 101 -8.90 -0.49 9.70
C ALA A 101 -9.30 -0.17 11.13
N VAL A 102 -10.43 0.48 11.32
CA VAL A 102 -10.94 0.81 12.66
C VAL A 102 -11.22 -0.46 13.46
N GLY A 103 -11.87 -1.44 12.85
CA GLY A 103 -12.19 -2.70 13.52
C GLY A 103 -10.95 -3.45 13.99
N ILE A 104 -9.94 -3.57 13.11
CA ILE A 104 -8.69 -4.27 13.44
C ILE A 104 -7.94 -3.53 14.55
N MET A 105 -7.87 -2.22 14.48
CA MET A 105 -7.20 -1.43 15.50
C MET A 105 -7.87 -1.56 16.87
N GLN A 106 -9.20 -1.64 16.89
CA GLN A 106 -9.96 -1.86 18.11
C GLN A 106 -9.77 -3.27 18.66
N GLU A 107 -9.83 -4.28 17.78
CA GLU A 107 -9.67 -5.67 18.18
C GLU A 107 -8.30 -5.93 18.78
N GLN A 108 -7.26 -5.36 18.20
CA GLN A 108 -5.90 -5.56 18.67
C GLN A 108 -5.58 -4.70 19.89
N ARG A 109 -6.49 -3.82 20.30
CA ARG A 109 -6.31 -2.91 21.45
C ARG A 109 -4.94 -2.24 21.44
N VAL A 110 -4.52 -1.79 20.27
CA VAL A 110 -3.22 -1.15 20.12
C VAL A 110 -3.22 0.16 20.87
N ARG A 111 -2.26 0.32 21.79
CA ARG A 111 -2.12 1.57 22.56
C ARG A 111 -1.83 2.72 21.58
N ALA A 112 -2.32 3.92 21.92
CA ALA A 112 -2.22 5.07 21.04
C ALA A 112 -0.80 5.35 20.56
N LYS A 113 0.21 5.12 21.42
CA LYS A 113 1.62 5.34 21.10
C LYS A 113 2.12 4.32 20.06
N VAL A 114 1.80 3.05 20.27
CA VAL A 114 2.17 1.97 19.34
C VAL A 114 1.40 2.14 18.03
N LYS A 115 0.13 2.55 18.13
CA LYS A 115 -0.72 2.80 16.97
C LYS A 115 -0.10 3.83 16.03
N ARG A 116 0.39 4.95 16.54
CA ARG A 116 1.05 5.96 15.71
C ARG A 116 2.31 5.43 15.05
N PHE A 117 3.09 4.66 15.80
CA PHE A 117 4.36 4.14 15.30
C PHE A 117 4.17 3.17 14.14
N VAL A 118 3.14 2.31 14.19
CA VAL A 118 2.92 1.28 13.19
C VAL A 118 1.78 1.59 12.22
N GLU A 119 1.17 2.76 12.36
CA GLU A 119 -0.05 3.12 11.63
C GLU A 119 0.09 2.98 10.11
N HIS A 120 1.15 3.54 9.54
CA HIS A 120 1.35 3.49 8.09
C HIS A 120 1.59 2.07 7.58
N GLN A 121 2.30 1.25 8.34
CA GLN A 121 2.54 -0.14 7.97
C GLN A 121 1.25 -0.95 8.01
N ILE A 122 0.44 -0.75 9.06
CA ILE A 122 -0.85 -1.42 9.19
C ILE A 122 -1.78 -0.97 8.07
N SER A 123 -1.81 0.33 7.79
CA SER A 123 -2.64 0.86 6.70
C SER A 123 -2.25 0.28 5.36
N ALA A 124 -0.95 0.18 5.08
CA ALA A 124 -0.47 -0.43 3.84
C ALA A 124 -0.88 -1.89 3.72
N ALA A 125 -0.78 -2.64 4.82
CA ALA A 125 -1.18 -4.06 4.85
C ALA A 125 -2.69 -4.22 4.65
N LEU A 126 -3.50 -3.34 5.25
CA LEU A 126 -4.96 -3.38 5.09
C LEU A 126 -5.38 -3.02 3.66
N ILE A 127 -4.77 -2.00 3.08
CA ILE A 127 -5.00 -1.62 1.69
C ILE A 127 -4.73 -2.81 0.78
N LEU A 128 -3.57 -3.44 0.96
CA LEU A 128 -3.18 -4.56 0.13
C LEU A 128 -4.09 -5.77 0.35
N GLN A 129 -4.41 -6.09 1.61
CA GLN A 129 -5.28 -7.23 1.91
C GLN A 129 -6.67 -7.07 1.29
N CYS A 130 -7.24 -5.87 1.38
CA CYS A 130 -8.54 -5.61 0.78
C CYS A 130 -8.50 -5.77 -0.75
N TYR A 131 -7.42 -5.32 -1.36
CA TYR A 131 -7.24 -5.49 -2.80
C TYR A 131 -7.15 -6.97 -3.17
N LEU A 132 -6.37 -7.75 -2.43
CA LEU A 132 -6.23 -9.19 -2.67
C LEU A 132 -7.56 -9.92 -2.51
N ASP A 133 -8.31 -9.56 -1.47
CA ASP A 133 -9.62 -10.18 -1.20
C ASP A 133 -10.62 -9.86 -2.33
N LEU A 134 -10.62 -8.61 -2.78
CA LEU A 134 -11.50 -8.20 -3.88
C LEU A 134 -11.16 -8.95 -5.17
N ARG A 135 -9.88 -9.10 -5.48
CA ARG A 135 -9.47 -9.86 -6.66
C ARG A 135 -9.99 -11.28 -6.63
N ARG A 136 -9.92 -11.94 -5.48
CA ARG A 136 -10.44 -13.30 -5.33
C ARG A 136 -11.95 -13.36 -5.53
N LEU A 137 -12.66 -12.38 -4.99
CA LEU A 137 -14.12 -12.30 -5.18
C LEU A 137 -14.51 -12.06 -6.63
N GLN A 138 -13.65 -11.41 -7.40
CA GLN A 138 -13.88 -11.17 -8.82
C GLN A 138 -13.43 -12.34 -9.71
N GLY A 139 -13.09 -13.48 -9.11
CA GLY A 139 -12.70 -14.66 -9.85
C GLY A 139 -11.23 -14.75 -10.21
N HIS A 140 -10.39 -13.86 -9.67
CA HIS A 140 -8.95 -13.95 -9.84
C HIS A 140 -8.38 -14.88 -8.79
N ALA A 141 -8.06 -16.11 -9.17
CA ALA A 141 -7.45 -17.04 -8.25
C ALA A 141 -6.04 -16.60 -7.90
N PRO A 142 -5.58 -16.84 -6.64
CA PRO A 142 -4.18 -16.61 -6.29
C PRO A 142 -3.27 -17.43 -7.20
N GLN A 143 -2.10 -16.89 -7.50
CA GLN A 143 -1.16 -17.59 -8.36
C GLN A 143 -0.44 -18.68 -7.58
N ASP A 144 -0.56 -19.90 -8.06
CA ASP A 144 0.06 -21.08 -7.46
C ASP A 144 1.22 -21.61 -8.29
N ARG A 145 1.75 -20.77 -9.15
CA ARG A 145 2.84 -21.15 -10.07
C ARG A 145 4.20 -21.06 -9.42
#